data_846185a995839514fe4b5a736e223e93
#
_entry.id   846185a995839514fe4b5a736e223e93
#
_cell.length_a   1.000
_cell.length_b   1.000
_cell.length_c   1.000
_cell.angle_alpha   90.00
_cell.angle_beta   90.00
_cell.angle_gamma   90.00
#
_symmetry.space_group_name_H-M   'P 1'
#
loop_
_entity.id
_entity.type
_entity.pdbx_description
1 polymer ?
#
loop_
_entity_poly.entity_id
_entity_poly.type
_entity_poly.pdbx_seq_one_letter_code
_entity_poly.pdbx_strand_id
1 'polypeptide(L)'
;SFHAYSDSLNEIEFVNDQQNKATVWYDKNVWKFTYTKVDDLKQLPVKVQDSFRNSPYANASVQDIYKAERRGIKQPLYTLHFKYAIKKTPNVEHYVFISEDGLFIKTLNWRPNDPSWFVRLPQDHFNYIARKYSGAEIRGYVNNGGYNEYFILHEGKVKFVTFRGEVESDRGFWY
;
A
#
# COMPACT_ATOMS: atom_id res chain seq x y z
N SER A 1 5.37 -14.77 -16.47
CA SER A 1 6.78 -14.51 -16.76
C SER A 1 7.65 -14.62 -15.51
N PHE A 2 8.94 -14.79 -15.68
CA PHE A 2 9.95 -14.83 -14.61
C PHE A 2 11.05 -13.83 -14.94
N HIS A 3 11.44 -12.99 -13.98
CA HIS A 3 12.52 -12.04 -14.12
C HIS A 3 13.47 -12.14 -12.92
N ALA A 4 14.75 -12.40 -13.17
CA ALA A 4 15.80 -12.34 -12.17
C ALA A 4 16.39 -10.92 -12.15
N TYR A 5 16.25 -10.19 -11.07
CA TYR A 5 16.83 -8.85 -10.91
C TYR A 5 18.23 -8.88 -10.31
N SER A 6 18.56 -9.93 -9.59
CA SER A 6 19.89 -10.18 -9.01
C SER A 6 19.99 -11.66 -8.63
N ASP A 7 21.15 -12.09 -8.14
CA ASP A 7 21.38 -13.48 -7.69
C ASP A 7 20.39 -13.95 -6.61
N SER A 8 19.66 -13.05 -5.98
CA SER A 8 18.74 -13.41 -4.90
C SER A 8 17.32 -12.86 -5.08
N LEU A 9 17.14 -11.78 -5.87
CA LEU A 9 15.83 -11.14 -6.06
C LEU A 9 15.18 -11.61 -7.36
N ASN A 10 14.06 -12.29 -7.22
CA ASN A 10 13.30 -12.84 -8.33
C ASN A 10 11.85 -12.31 -8.31
N GLU A 11 11.33 -12.06 -9.50
CA GLU A 11 9.95 -11.67 -9.76
C GLU A 11 9.26 -12.72 -10.62
N ILE A 12 8.05 -13.08 -10.25
CA ILE A 12 7.20 -13.99 -11.01
C ILE A 12 5.86 -13.31 -11.26
N GLU A 13 5.51 -13.14 -12.52
CA GLU A 13 4.17 -12.71 -12.92
C GLU A 13 3.33 -13.91 -13.34
N PHE A 14 2.09 -13.94 -12.89
CA PHE A 14 1.13 -14.99 -13.17
C PHE A 14 -0.30 -14.46 -13.14
N VAL A 15 -1.22 -15.29 -13.61
CA VAL A 15 -2.66 -15.08 -13.41
C VAL A 15 -3.11 -16.04 -12.32
N ASN A 16 -3.74 -15.52 -11.27
CA ASN A 16 -4.22 -16.34 -10.15
C ASN A 16 -5.54 -17.06 -10.48
N ASP A 17 -6.04 -17.89 -9.56
CA ASP A 17 -7.27 -18.66 -9.73
C ASP A 17 -8.52 -17.79 -9.96
N GLN A 18 -8.46 -16.53 -9.55
CA GLN A 18 -9.52 -15.53 -9.78
C GLN A 18 -9.35 -14.77 -11.12
N GLN A 19 -8.44 -15.22 -11.98
CA GLN A 19 -8.09 -14.60 -13.25
C GLN A 19 -7.45 -13.21 -13.12
N ASN A 20 -6.98 -12.82 -11.94
CA ASN A 20 -6.32 -11.56 -11.70
C ASN A 20 -4.82 -11.66 -12.00
N LYS A 21 -4.25 -10.64 -12.64
CA LYS A 21 -2.81 -10.51 -12.82
C LYS A 21 -2.15 -10.25 -11.47
N ALA A 22 -1.15 -11.04 -11.14
CA ALA A 22 -0.40 -10.93 -9.91
C ALA A 22 1.09 -10.98 -10.19
N THR A 23 1.85 -10.24 -9.38
CA THR A 23 3.30 -10.25 -9.37
C THR A 23 3.78 -10.58 -7.96
N VAL A 24 4.65 -11.56 -7.84
CA VAL A 24 5.21 -11.98 -6.56
C VAL A 24 6.73 -11.83 -6.59
N TRP A 25 7.29 -11.35 -5.49
CA TRP A 25 8.74 -11.20 -5.31
C TRP A 25 9.28 -12.09 -4.21
N TYR A 26 10.38 -12.75 -4.53
CA TYR A 26 11.18 -13.55 -3.60
C TYR A 26 12.58 -12.95 -3.48
N ASP A 27 13.12 -12.92 -2.28
CA ASP A 27 14.51 -12.62 -2.02
C ASP A 27 15.15 -13.78 -1.24
N LYS A 28 16.22 -14.38 -1.80
CA LYS A 28 16.85 -15.60 -1.26
C LYS A 28 15.83 -16.73 -1.05
N ASN A 29 14.97 -16.96 -2.04
CA ASN A 29 13.89 -17.95 -2.01
C ASN A 29 12.84 -17.74 -0.90
N VAL A 30 12.82 -16.56 -0.27
CA VAL A 30 11.83 -16.20 0.73
C VAL A 30 10.84 -15.22 0.11
N TRP A 31 9.56 -15.56 0.16
CA TRP A 31 8.50 -14.64 -0.24
C TRP A 31 8.58 -13.32 0.54
N LYS A 32 8.51 -12.22 -0.17
CA LYS A 32 8.57 -10.86 0.38
C LYS A 32 7.30 -10.08 0.18
N PHE A 33 6.74 -10.15 -1.03
CA PHE A 33 5.68 -9.25 -1.45
C PHE A 33 4.88 -9.85 -2.59
N THR A 34 3.56 -9.62 -2.60
CA THR A 34 2.67 -9.90 -3.73
C THR A 34 1.82 -8.68 -4.02
N TYR A 35 1.72 -8.35 -5.30
CA TYR A 35 0.90 -7.25 -5.79
C TYR A 35 -0.06 -7.79 -6.84
N THR A 36 -1.36 -7.68 -6.56
CA THR A 36 -2.40 -8.25 -7.40
C THR A 36 -3.29 -7.14 -7.94
N LYS A 37 -3.47 -7.09 -9.26
CA LYS A 37 -4.50 -6.23 -9.86
C LYS A 37 -5.87 -6.87 -9.65
N VAL A 38 -6.83 -6.08 -9.19
CA VAL A 38 -8.22 -6.50 -9.00
C VAL A 38 -9.08 -5.78 -10.03
N ASP A 39 -9.90 -6.52 -10.77
CA ASP A 39 -10.61 -5.98 -11.93
C ASP A 39 -11.90 -5.22 -11.56
N ASP A 40 -12.54 -5.57 -10.44
CA ASP A 40 -13.82 -4.98 -10.02
C ASP A 40 -13.84 -4.68 -8.51
N LEU A 41 -14.39 -3.54 -8.15
CA LEU A 41 -14.64 -3.14 -6.76
C LEU A 41 -15.46 -4.18 -5.99
N LYS A 42 -16.37 -4.91 -6.67
CA LYS A 42 -17.19 -5.97 -6.08
C LYS A 42 -16.41 -7.20 -5.62
N GLN A 43 -15.20 -7.38 -6.14
CA GLN A 43 -14.30 -8.47 -5.72
C GLN A 43 -13.57 -8.18 -4.40
N LEU A 44 -13.62 -6.93 -3.94
CA LEU A 44 -12.99 -6.53 -2.69
C LEU A 44 -13.78 -7.04 -1.47
N PRO A 45 -13.13 -7.22 -0.31
CA PRO A 45 -13.84 -7.47 0.94
C PRO A 45 -14.92 -6.42 1.20
N VAL A 46 -16.06 -6.85 1.72
CA VAL A 46 -17.22 -5.96 1.96
C VAL A 46 -16.82 -4.72 2.78
N LYS A 47 -15.99 -4.89 3.80
CA LYS A 47 -15.51 -3.78 4.62
C LYS A 47 -14.72 -2.73 3.83
N VAL A 48 -13.94 -3.15 2.83
CA VAL A 48 -13.19 -2.24 1.96
C VAL A 48 -14.16 -1.48 1.04
N GLN A 49 -15.13 -2.21 0.45
CA GLN A 49 -16.19 -1.59 -0.36
C GLN A 49 -16.99 -0.55 0.44
N ASP A 50 -17.41 -0.91 1.66
CA ASP A 50 -18.19 -0.02 2.52
C ASP A 50 -17.38 1.20 2.96
N SER A 51 -16.10 1.02 3.28
CA SER A 51 -15.21 2.13 3.59
C SER A 51 -15.09 3.11 2.42
N PHE A 52 -14.93 2.62 1.19
CA PHE A 52 -14.89 3.48 0.01
C PHE A 52 -16.23 4.17 -0.25
N ARG A 53 -17.36 3.44 -0.17
CA ARG A 53 -18.71 4.01 -0.35
C ARG A 53 -19.06 5.09 0.66
N ASN A 54 -18.55 4.99 1.88
CA ASN A 54 -18.74 5.98 2.94
C ASN A 54 -17.72 7.13 2.92
N SER A 55 -16.79 7.12 1.98
CA SER A 55 -15.77 8.16 1.82
C SER A 55 -16.31 9.36 1.01
N PRO A 56 -15.60 10.50 1.03
CA PRO A 56 -15.90 11.62 0.15
C PRO A 56 -15.82 11.29 -1.35
N TYR A 57 -15.25 10.13 -1.68
CA TYR A 57 -15.01 9.66 -3.05
C TYR A 57 -16.00 8.61 -3.54
N ALA A 58 -17.10 8.37 -2.82
CA ALA A 58 -18.09 7.32 -3.12
C ALA A 58 -18.61 7.32 -4.57
N ASN A 59 -18.67 8.49 -5.18
CA ASN A 59 -19.15 8.68 -6.57
C ASN A 59 -18.02 8.70 -7.61
N ALA A 60 -16.77 8.47 -7.21
CA ALA A 60 -15.66 8.43 -8.14
C ALA A 60 -15.67 7.14 -8.97
N SER A 61 -15.34 7.26 -10.25
CA SER A 61 -15.14 6.10 -11.12
C SER A 61 -13.75 5.53 -10.89
N VAL A 62 -13.67 4.39 -10.21
CA VAL A 62 -12.41 3.70 -9.93
C VAL A 62 -11.86 3.14 -11.24
N GLN A 63 -10.60 3.45 -11.56
CA GLN A 63 -9.91 3.05 -12.77
C GLN A 63 -9.07 1.80 -12.57
N ASP A 64 -8.33 1.76 -11.45
CA ASP A 64 -7.48 0.63 -11.10
C ASP A 64 -7.61 0.31 -9.61
N ILE A 65 -7.55 -0.98 -9.33
CA ILE A 65 -7.55 -1.50 -7.96
C ILE A 65 -6.39 -2.45 -7.81
N TYR A 66 -5.67 -2.33 -6.70
CA TYR A 66 -4.55 -3.20 -6.38
C TYR A 66 -4.64 -3.69 -4.94
N LYS A 67 -4.31 -4.97 -4.76
CA LYS A 67 -4.11 -5.61 -3.47
C LYS A 67 -2.62 -5.81 -3.24
N ALA A 68 -2.10 -5.33 -2.14
CA ALA A 68 -0.71 -5.48 -1.72
C ALA A 68 -0.62 -6.37 -0.48
N GLU A 69 0.13 -7.47 -0.57
CA GLU A 69 0.40 -8.41 0.52
C GLU A 69 1.90 -8.46 0.77
N ARG A 70 2.30 -8.36 2.03
CA ARG A 70 3.71 -8.34 2.40
C ARG A 70 3.99 -9.22 3.61
N ARG A 71 5.12 -9.92 3.57
CA ARG A 71 5.63 -10.64 4.73
C ARG A 71 5.82 -9.71 5.93
N GLY A 72 5.27 -10.11 7.09
CA GLY A 72 5.35 -9.33 8.33
C GLY A 72 4.25 -8.27 8.49
N ILE A 73 3.38 -8.08 7.48
CA ILE A 73 2.17 -7.27 7.60
C ILE A 73 0.96 -8.22 7.60
N LYS A 74 0.12 -8.13 8.63
CA LYS A 74 -0.96 -9.11 8.87
C LYS A 74 -2.08 -9.04 7.84
N GLN A 75 -2.38 -7.84 7.36
CA GLN A 75 -3.54 -7.61 6.49
C GLN A 75 -3.10 -7.03 5.16
N PRO A 76 -3.75 -7.43 4.06
CA PRO A 76 -3.59 -6.75 2.79
C PRO A 76 -3.95 -5.27 2.86
N LEU A 77 -3.26 -4.49 2.04
CA LEU A 77 -3.59 -3.10 1.77
C LEU A 77 -4.19 -3.00 0.36
N TYR A 78 -5.34 -2.37 0.25
CA TYR A 78 -5.98 -2.09 -1.03
C TYR A 78 -5.73 -0.65 -1.43
N THR A 79 -5.32 -0.45 -2.69
CA THR A 79 -5.15 0.86 -3.30
C THR A 79 -6.17 1.02 -4.41
N LEU A 80 -7.02 2.03 -4.30
CA LEU A 80 -8.01 2.40 -5.30
C LEU A 80 -7.55 3.68 -6.00
N HIS A 81 -7.41 3.61 -7.32
CA HIS A 81 -6.99 4.72 -8.17
C HIS A 81 -8.16 5.26 -8.97
N PHE A 82 -8.34 6.57 -8.98
CA PHE A 82 -9.39 7.27 -9.74
C PHE A 82 -9.03 8.72 -9.97
N LYS A 83 -9.75 9.38 -10.90
CA LYS A 83 -9.69 10.82 -11.10
C LYS A 83 -10.85 11.51 -10.42
N TYR A 84 -10.55 12.55 -9.70
CA TYR A 84 -11.56 13.34 -8.98
C TYR A 84 -11.24 14.83 -9.07
N ALA A 85 -12.27 15.68 -9.10
CA ALA A 85 -12.08 17.12 -9.16
C ALA A 85 -11.80 17.68 -7.75
N ILE A 86 -10.74 18.45 -7.62
CA ILE A 86 -10.45 19.23 -6.41
C ILE A 86 -10.67 20.71 -6.71
N LYS A 87 -11.62 21.33 -6.05
CA LYS A 87 -11.96 22.76 -6.26
C LYS A 87 -12.21 23.06 -7.73
N LYS A 88 -11.32 23.85 -8.36
CA LYS A 88 -11.39 24.22 -9.78
C LYS A 88 -10.49 23.38 -10.68
N THR A 89 -9.78 22.39 -10.15
CA THR A 89 -8.88 21.53 -10.90
C THR A 89 -9.58 20.21 -11.21
N PRO A 90 -9.98 19.97 -12.47
CA PRO A 90 -10.59 18.71 -12.87
C PRO A 90 -9.53 17.61 -12.99
N ASN A 91 -9.97 16.36 -12.89
CA ASN A 91 -9.16 15.17 -13.20
C ASN A 91 -7.86 15.03 -12.41
N VAL A 92 -7.86 15.40 -11.12
CA VAL A 92 -6.71 15.13 -10.24
C VAL A 92 -6.66 13.64 -9.94
N GLU A 93 -5.49 13.04 -10.10
CA GLU A 93 -5.24 11.64 -9.73
C GLU A 93 -5.36 11.46 -8.21
N HIS A 94 -6.10 10.44 -7.79
CA HIS A 94 -6.24 10.06 -6.39
C HIS A 94 -5.93 8.59 -6.19
N TYR A 95 -5.20 8.31 -5.14
CA TYR A 95 -4.86 6.97 -4.67
C TYR A 95 -5.33 6.84 -3.22
N VAL A 96 -6.37 6.07 -2.99
CA VAL A 96 -6.93 5.83 -1.66
C VAL A 96 -6.43 4.49 -1.15
N PHE A 97 -5.97 4.48 0.10
CA PHE A 97 -5.45 3.29 0.77
C PHE A 97 -6.43 2.84 1.87
N ILE A 98 -6.88 1.60 1.78
CA ILE A 98 -7.81 0.98 2.71
C ILE A 98 -7.27 -0.39 3.11
N SER A 99 -7.18 -0.68 4.42
CA SER A 99 -6.81 -2.02 4.89
C SER A 99 -7.97 -2.99 4.78
N GLU A 100 -7.71 -4.30 4.82
CA GLU A 100 -8.72 -5.35 4.62
C GLU A 100 -9.89 -5.27 5.61
N ASP A 101 -9.65 -4.82 6.83
CA ASP A 101 -10.67 -4.59 7.85
C ASP A 101 -11.52 -3.32 7.64
N GLY A 102 -11.29 -2.61 6.52
CA GLY A 102 -12.06 -1.42 6.13
C GLY A 102 -11.55 -0.12 6.75
N LEU A 103 -10.36 -0.11 7.37
CA LEU A 103 -9.79 1.13 7.87
C LEU A 103 -9.34 2.00 6.70
N PHE A 104 -9.99 3.16 6.53
CA PHE A 104 -9.55 4.17 5.57
C PHE A 104 -8.29 4.86 6.10
N ILE A 105 -7.18 4.66 5.40
CA ILE A 105 -5.87 5.07 5.92
C ILE A 105 -5.50 6.47 5.41
N LYS A 106 -5.49 6.66 4.10
CA LYS A 106 -4.92 7.86 3.48
C LYS A 106 -5.40 8.04 2.05
N THR A 107 -5.39 9.27 1.60
CA THR A 107 -5.49 9.62 0.19
C THR A 107 -4.21 10.32 -0.25
N LEU A 108 -3.68 9.95 -1.42
CA LEU A 108 -2.63 10.67 -2.12
C LEU A 108 -3.20 11.27 -3.41
N ASN A 109 -2.72 12.43 -3.79
CA ASN A 109 -3.04 13.09 -5.06
C ASN A 109 -1.88 13.05 -6.06
N TRP A 110 -0.99 12.11 -5.87
CA TRP A 110 0.15 11.80 -6.73
C TRP A 110 0.34 10.28 -6.82
N ARG A 111 0.90 9.82 -7.92
CA ARG A 111 1.13 8.39 -8.15
C ARG A 111 2.23 7.87 -7.20
N PRO A 112 1.93 6.88 -6.35
CA PRO A 112 2.98 6.22 -5.57
C PRO A 112 3.95 5.48 -6.49
N ASN A 113 5.18 5.30 -6.03
CA ASN A 113 6.17 4.55 -6.77
C ASN A 113 5.74 3.11 -7.03
N ASP A 114 6.34 2.52 -8.06
CA ASP A 114 6.14 1.12 -8.42
C ASP A 114 6.44 0.20 -7.21
N PRO A 115 5.59 -0.82 -6.96
CA PRO A 115 5.77 -1.74 -5.84
C PRO A 115 7.11 -2.46 -5.82
N SER A 116 7.75 -2.68 -6.96
CA SER A 116 9.05 -3.35 -7.04
C SER A 116 10.15 -2.66 -6.21
N TRP A 117 10.04 -1.34 -6.00
CA TRP A 117 10.95 -0.56 -5.15
C TRP A 117 10.87 -0.90 -3.66
N PHE A 118 9.82 -1.60 -3.21
CA PHE A 118 9.57 -1.91 -1.79
C PHE A 118 9.87 -3.34 -1.42
N VAL A 119 10.34 -4.17 -2.33
CA VAL A 119 10.56 -5.58 -2.05
C VAL A 119 11.55 -5.76 -0.88
N ARG A 120 12.56 -4.90 -0.82
CA ARG A 120 13.57 -4.88 0.23
C ARG A 120 13.44 -3.66 1.12
N LEU A 121 12.38 -3.61 1.93
CA LEU A 121 12.28 -2.57 2.95
C LEU A 121 13.33 -2.79 4.05
N PRO A 122 13.94 -1.70 4.56
CA PRO A 122 14.92 -1.81 5.63
C PRO A 122 14.34 -2.44 6.89
N GLN A 123 14.96 -3.51 7.39
CA GLN A 123 14.52 -4.18 8.62
C GLN A 123 14.60 -3.25 9.83
N ASP A 124 15.54 -2.32 9.83
CA ASP A 124 15.71 -1.35 10.91
C ASP A 124 14.51 -0.43 11.09
N HIS A 125 13.80 -0.10 10.01
CA HIS A 125 12.53 0.64 10.11
C HIS A 125 11.48 -0.14 10.91
N PHE A 126 11.32 -1.43 10.62
CA PHE A 126 10.38 -2.30 11.36
C PHE A 126 10.78 -2.42 12.82
N ASN A 127 12.07 -2.63 13.09
CA ASN A 127 12.62 -2.72 14.45
C ASN A 127 12.40 -1.42 15.23
N TYR A 128 12.61 -0.28 14.56
CA TYR A 128 12.37 1.04 15.15
C TYR A 128 10.90 1.23 15.50
N ILE A 129 9.99 0.95 14.55
CA ILE A 129 8.54 1.07 14.78
C ILE A 129 8.11 0.17 15.94
N ALA A 130 8.53 -1.09 15.97
CA ALA A 130 8.19 -2.02 17.03
C ALA A 130 8.68 -1.56 18.42
N ARG A 131 9.84 -0.93 18.48
CA ARG A 131 10.42 -0.42 19.74
C ARG A 131 9.75 0.87 20.19
N LYS A 132 9.52 1.83 19.28
CA LYS A 132 8.96 3.15 19.62
C LYS A 132 7.44 3.11 19.83
N TYR A 133 6.76 2.30 19.04
CA TYR A 133 5.31 2.15 19.05
C TYR A 133 4.93 0.72 19.45
N SER A 134 5.23 0.35 20.69
CA SER A 134 4.97 -1.00 21.21
C SER A 134 3.50 -1.40 21.00
N GLY A 135 3.27 -2.57 20.42
CA GLY A 135 1.93 -3.06 20.08
C GLY A 135 1.31 -2.46 18.82
N ALA A 136 2.02 -1.58 18.10
CA ALA A 136 1.51 -1.06 16.83
C ALA A 136 1.44 -2.15 15.76
N GLU A 137 0.41 -2.07 14.92
CA GLU A 137 0.28 -2.89 13.72
C GLU A 137 0.61 -2.05 12.48
N ILE A 138 1.57 -2.52 11.68
CA ILE A 138 1.84 -1.90 10.39
C ILE A 138 0.73 -2.33 9.42
N ARG A 139 0.01 -1.36 8.86
CA ARG A 139 -1.11 -1.56 7.93
C ARG A 139 -0.70 -1.43 6.47
N GLY A 140 0.42 -0.80 6.22
CA GLY A 140 0.96 -0.62 4.88
C GLY A 140 2.06 0.42 4.85
N TYR A 141 2.47 0.77 3.65
CA TYR A 141 3.52 1.76 3.43
C TYR A 141 3.42 2.31 2.01
N VAL A 142 4.05 3.47 1.79
CA VAL A 142 4.35 4.03 0.48
C VAL A 142 5.80 4.48 0.43
N ASN A 143 6.38 4.43 -0.75
CA ASN A 143 7.66 5.06 -1.03
C ASN A 143 7.43 6.24 -1.97
N ASN A 144 8.04 7.37 -1.68
CA ASN A 144 7.96 8.57 -2.49
C ASN A 144 9.36 9.09 -2.82
N GLY A 145 10.10 8.32 -3.63
CA GLY A 145 11.35 8.75 -4.26
C GLY A 145 12.49 9.23 -3.36
N GLY A 146 12.34 9.22 -2.06
CA GLY A 146 13.34 9.70 -1.12
C GLY A 146 13.02 9.41 0.33
N TYR A 147 11.82 8.88 0.58
CA TYR A 147 11.41 8.46 1.92
C TYR A 147 10.42 7.30 1.87
N ASN A 148 10.43 6.48 2.92
CA ASN A 148 9.45 5.45 3.19
C ASN A 148 8.48 5.95 4.26
N GLU A 149 7.18 5.91 4.00
CA GLU A 149 6.14 6.23 4.96
C GLU A 149 5.36 4.96 5.29
N TYR A 150 5.33 4.61 6.57
CA TYR A 150 4.60 3.47 7.10
C TYR A 150 3.30 3.93 7.75
N PHE A 151 2.22 3.21 7.46
CA PHE A 151 0.92 3.42 8.08
C PHE A 151 0.79 2.44 9.24
N ILE A 152 0.68 2.94 10.46
CA ILE A 152 0.56 2.11 11.65
C ILE A 152 -0.77 2.38 12.37
N LEU A 153 -1.37 1.33 12.91
CA LEU A 153 -2.45 1.43 13.88
C LEU A 153 -1.84 1.26 15.27
N HIS A 154 -1.90 2.31 16.09
CA HIS A 154 -1.38 2.32 17.43
C HIS A 154 -2.37 3.00 18.38
N GLU A 155 -2.77 2.32 19.44
CA GLU A 155 -3.76 2.82 20.42
C GLU A 155 -5.08 3.25 19.75
N GLY A 156 -5.54 2.47 18.77
CA GLY A 156 -6.79 2.74 18.04
C GLY A 156 -6.72 3.91 17.04
N LYS A 157 -5.53 4.50 16.81
CA LYS A 157 -5.34 5.63 15.90
C LYS A 157 -4.37 5.28 14.78
N VAL A 158 -4.67 5.78 13.57
CA VAL A 158 -3.73 5.73 12.46
C VAL A 158 -2.65 6.79 12.67
N LYS A 159 -1.39 6.35 12.62
CA LYS A 159 -0.21 7.22 12.66
C LYS A 159 0.65 6.96 11.43
N PHE A 160 1.39 7.98 10.99
CA PHE A 160 2.31 7.91 9.85
C PHE A 160 3.73 8.06 10.37
N VAL A 161 4.58 7.07 10.05
CA VAL A 161 6.00 7.07 10.44
C VAL A 161 6.83 7.14 9.19
N THR A 162 7.57 8.21 9.02
CA THR A 162 8.33 8.49 7.81
C THR A 162 9.83 8.40 8.07
N PHE A 163 10.53 7.71 7.18
CA PHE A 163 11.98 7.61 7.20
C PHE A 163 12.54 8.22 5.91
N ARG A 164 13.49 9.14 6.07
CA ARG A 164 14.35 9.61 4.97
C ARG A 164 15.74 9.02 5.21
N GLY A 165 16.07 7.95 4.50
CA GLY A 165 17.18 7.09 4.88
C GLY A 165 16.93 6.49 6.28
N GLU A 166 17.88 6.65 7.20
CA GLU A 166 17.76 6.19 8.59
C GLU A 166 17.10 7.19 9.53
N VAL A 167 16.83 8.42 9.04
CA VAL A 167 16.28 9.50 9.86
C VAL A 167 14.76 9.44 9.86
N GLU A 168 14.16 9.28 11.05
CA GLU A 168 12.73 9.39 11.25
C GLU A 168 12.25 10.84 11.21
N SER A 169 11.06 11.04 10.66
CA SER A 169 10.27 12.25 10.80
C SER A 169 8.88 11.91 11.32
N ASP A 170 8.51 12.41 12.49
CA ASP A 170 7.16 12.29 13.06
C ASP A 170 6.13 13.17 12.35
N ARG A 171 6.55 13.99 11.41
CA ARG A 171 5.67 14.85 10.64
C ARG A 171 5.16 14.08 9.43
N GLY A 172 3.95 13.52 9.54
CA GLY A 172 3.19 13.18 8.36
C GLY A 172 3.14 14.44 7.47
N PHE A 173 3.56 14.30 6.21
CA PHE A 173 3.38 15.41 5.27
C PHE A 173 1.88 15.58 5.04
N TRP A 174 1.34 16.65 5.59
CA TRP A 174 -0.01 17.13 5.32
C TRP A 174 0.05 17.90 4.00
N TYR A 175 -0.71 17.46 3.04
CA TYR A 175 -1.07 18.24 1.86
C TYR A 175 -2.58 18.40 1.79
#